data_41d8fa5eaa34a4dfe31e6b610e8b2a13
#
_entry.id   41d8fa5eaa34a4dfe31e6b610e8b2a13
#
_cell.length_a   1.000
_cell.length_b   1.000
_cell.length_c   1.000
_cell.angle_alpha   90.00
_cell.angle_beta   90.00
_cell.angle_gamma   90.00
#
_symmetry.space_group_name_H-M   'P 1'
#
loop_
_entity.id
_entity.type
_entity.pdbx_description
1 polymer ?
#
loop_
_entity_poly.entity_id
_entity_poly.type
_entity_poly.pdbx_seq_one_letter_code
_entity_poly.pdbx_strand_id
1 'polypeptide(L)'
;MKLVNQQLIKNTNLKQLYNSIYQNPGTSRAQLSKDSHLSKTAVSSLVDELIARKFVYDSGTGGSTTVGRKPNSLLLRAEQYYVAVLCLEEDRL
;
A
#
# COMPACT_ATOMS: atom_id res chain seq x y z
N MET A 1 -26.18 -2.36 6.00
CA MET A 1 -25.33 -3.24 6.05
C MET A 1 -24.47 -3.37 4.91
N LYS A 2 -24.85 -3.28 3.72
CA LYS A 2 -23.95 -3.38 2.67
C LYS A 2 -22.95 -2.33 2.65
N LEU A 3 -23.26 -1.14 3.04
CA LEU A 3 -22.29 -0.09 3.02
C LEU A 3 -21.16 -0.40 3.93
N VAL A 4 -21.46 -0.98 5.03
CA VAL A 4 -20.43 -1.28 5.99
C VAL A 4 -19.50 -2.30 5.40
N ASN A 5 -20.04 -3.22 4.63
CA ASN A 5 -19.20 -4.23 4.04
C ASN A 5 -18.23 -3.67 3.02
N GLN A 6 -18.64 -2.67 2.27
CA GLN A 6 -17.72 -2.11 1.31
C GLN A 6 -16.57 -1.43 2.01
N GLN A 7 -16.84 -0.74 3.09
CA GLN A 7 -15.79 -0.08 3.81
C GLN A 7 -14.85 -1.11 4.41
N LEU A 8 -15.37 -2.17 4.94
CA LEU A 8 -14.53 -3.21 5.51
C LEU A 8 -13.67 -3.86 4.46
N ILE A 9 -14.20 -4.08 3.28
CA ILE A 9 -13.42 -4.69 2.22
C ILE A 9 -12.30 -3.77 1.82
N LYS A 10 -12.58 -2.48 1.71
CA LYS A 10 -11.53 -1.56 1.33
C LYS A 10 -10.45 -1.52 2.40
N ASN A 11 -10.82 -1.45 3.65
CA ASN A 11 -9.83 -1.39 4.70
C ASN A 11 -9.05 -2.69 4.83
N THR A 12 -9.69 -3.80 4.57
CA THR A 12 -9.00 -5.07 4.58
C THR A 12 -7.96 -5.10 3.48
N ASN A 13 -8.31 -4.59 2.30
CA ASN A 13 -7.36 -4.57 1.21
C ASN A 13 -6.22 -3.60 1.50
N LEU A 14 -6.51 -2.47 2.09
CA LEU A 14 -5.46 -1.53 2.44
C LEU A 14 -4.49 -2.18 3.43
N LYS A 15 -5.03 -2.87 4.42
CA LYS A 15 -4.18 -3.51 5.41
C LYS A 15 -3.35 -4.62 4.77
N GLN A 16 -3.94 -5.36 3.86
CA GLN A 16 -3.22 -6.42 3.19
C GLN A 16 -2.05 -5.86 2.40
N LEU A 17 -2.28 -4.79 1.65
CA LEU A 17 -1.21 -4.20 0.87
C LEU A 17 -0.16 -3.57 1.77
N TYR A 18 -0.59 -2.93 2.84
CA TYR A 18 0.35 -2.33 3.77
C TYR A 18 1.26 -3.41 4.36
N ASN A 19 0.67 -4.52 4.76
CA ASN A 19 1.44 -5.61 5.32
C ASN A 19 2.40 -6.21 4.30
N SER A 20 1.97 -6.30 3.05
CA SER A 20 2.83 -6.81 2.00
C SER A 20 4.03 -5.92 1.78
N ILE A 21 3.84 -4.61 1.85
CA ILE A 21 4.95 -3.69 1.70
C ILE A 21 5.88 -3.82 2.91
N TYR A 22 5.30 -4.01 4.09
CA TYR A 22 6.09 -4.19 5.28
C TYR A 22 7.01 -5.40 5.15
N GLN A 23 6.49 -6.49 4.63
CA GLN A 23 7.28 -7.69 4.52
C GLN A 23 8.21 -7.69 3.33
N ASN A 24 7.93 -6.88 2.34
CA ASN A 24 8.76 -6.82 1.15
C ASN A 24 9.11 -5.40 0.81
N PRO A 25 9.98 -4.78 1.59
CA PRO A 25 10.33 -3.39 1.35
C PRO A 25 10.91 -3.24 -0.05
N GLY A 26 10.47 -2.24 -0.74
CA GLY A 26 10.94 -2.01 -2.09
C GLY A 26 10.11 -2.67 -3.17
N THR A 27 9.00 -3.25 -2.78
CA THR A 27 8.14 -3.90 -3.76
C THR A 27 7.52 -2.87 -4.67
N SER A 28 6.90 -3.30 -5.74
CA SER A 28 6.27 -2.41 -6.69
C SER A 28 4.78 -2.65 -6.72
N ARG A 29 4.06 -1.73 -7.35
CA ARG A 29 2.62 -1.91 -7.50
C ARG A 29 2.32 -3.16 -8.31
N ALA A 30 3.12 -3.44 -9.32
CA ALA A 30 2.91 -4.63 -10.13
C ALA A 30 3.09 -5.89 -9.29
N GLN A 31 4.08 -5.88 -8.42
CA GLN A 31 4.30 -7.05 -7.58
C GLN A 31 3.17 -7.20 -6.57
N LEU A 32 2.68 -6.08 -6.04
CA LEU A 32 1.57 -6.15 -5.12
C LEU A 32 0.32 -6.69 -5.79
N SER A 33 0.12 -6.36 -7.04
CA SER A 33 -1.02 -6.89 -7.77
C SER A 33 -0.91 -8.39 -7.89
N LYS A 34 0.27 -8.88 -8.17
CA LYS A 34 0.42 -10.31 -8.27
C LYS A 34 0.23 -10.98 -6.95
N ASP A 35 0.78 -10.43 -5.90
CA ASP A 35 0.72 -11.08 -4.60
C ASP A 35 -0.66 -11.03 -3.99
N SER A 36 -1.41 -9.98 -4.25
CA SER A 36 -2.70 -9.83 -3.61
C SER A 36 -3.85 -10.35 -4.45
N HIS A 37 -3.58 -10.65 -5.69
CA HIS A 37 -4.62 -11.08 -6.63
C HIS A 37 -5.64 -9.97 -6.90
N LEU A 38 -5.27 -8.74 -6.63
CA LEU A 38 -6.14 -7.62 -6.97
C LEU A 38 -5.69 -7.07 -8.31
N SER A 39 -6.58 -6.39 -9.00
CA SER A 39 -6.23 -5.84 -10.30
C SER A 39 -5.22 -4.71 -10.13
N LYS A 40 -4.49 -4.41 -11.19
CA LYS A 40 -3.54 -3.34 -11.11
C LYS A 40 -4.20 -2.01 -10.81
N THR A 41 -5.39 -1.79 -11.35
CA THR A 41 -6.09 -0.56 -11.09
C THR A 41 -6.46 -0.46 -9.61
N ALA A 42 -6.93 -1.53 -9.02
CA ALA A 42 -7.28 -1.52 -7.62
C ALA A 42 -6.06 -1.30 -6.75
N VAL A 43 -4.96 -1.96 -7.06
CA VAL A 43 -3.74 -1.80 -6.29
C VAL A 43 -3.25 -0.37 -6.39
N SER A 44 -3.28 0.20 -7.58
CA SER A 44 -2.78 1.55 -7.75
C SER A 44 -3.60 2.54 -6.91
N SER A 45 -4.90 2.38 -6.92
CA SER A 45 -5.76 3.26 -6.16
C SER A 45 -5.52 3.11 -4.66
N LEU A 46 -5.38 1.89 -4.19
CA LEU A 46 -5.17 1.65 -2.77
C LEU A 46 -3.80 2.13 -2.32
N VAL A 47 -2.80 1.92 -3.14
CA VAL A 47 -1.46 2.40 -2.80
C VAL A 47 -1.43 3.91 -2.77
N ASP A 48 -2.12 4.56 -3.71
CA ASP A 48 -2.18 6.01 -3.71
C ASP A 48 -2.83 6.52 -2.42
N GLU A 49 -3.80 5.79 -1.92
CA GLU A 49 -4.42 6.19 -0.68
C GLU A 49 -3.45 6.02 0.50
N LEU A 50 -2.68 4.96 0.51
CA LEU A 50 -1.69 4.78 1.58
C LEU A 50 -0.64 5.88 1.52
N ILE A 51 -0.27 6.31 0.33
CA ILE A 51 0.68 7.39 0.18
C ILE A 51 0.06 8.70 0.66
N ALA A 52 -1.19 8.93 0.32
CA ALA A 52 -1.87 10.15 0.73
C ALA A 52 -2.00 10.24 2.24
N ARG A 53 -2.15 9.11 2.90
CA ARG A 53 -2.22 9.09 4.34
C ARG A 53 -0.85 9.12 4.98
N LYS A 54 0.19 9.11 4.15
CA LYS A 54 1.58 9.17 4.61
C LYS A 54 2.01 7.94 5.38
N PHE A 55 1.42 6.82 5.07
CA PHE A 55 1.85 5.56 5.68
C PHE A 55 2.94 4.90 4.85
N VAL A 56 2.96 5.21 3.55
CA VAL A 56 3.87 4.58 2.62
C VAL A 56 4.44 5.68 1.72
N TYR A 57 5.59 5.50 1.18
CA TYR A 57 6.11 6.45 0.21
C TYR A 57 6.75 5.69 -0.95
N ASP A 58 6.84 6.35 -2.08
CA ASP A 58 7.38 5.75 -3.28
C ASP A 58 8.76 6.34 -3.47
N SER A 59 9.77 5.53 -3.28
CA SER A 59 11.13 6.05 -3.38
C SER A 59 11.75 5.76 -4.71
N GLY A 60 11.07 5.12 -5.58
CA GLY A 60 11.72 4.75 -6.78
C GLY A 60 11.84 5.74 -7.83
N THR A 61 11.26 6.87 -7.66
CA THR A 61 11.35 7.73 -8.73
C THR A 61 12.53 8.37 -8.81
N GLY A 62 13.15 8.54 -7.94
CA GLY A 62 14.26 9.16 -7.99
C GLY A 62 14.89 9.46 -9.14
N GLY A 63 14.55 9.51 -9.91
CA GLY A 63 15.25 9.97 -10.91
C GLY A 63 16.32 9.44 -11.29
N SER A 64 16.65 8.61 -10.96
CA SER A 64 17.72 8.25 -11.33
C SER A 64 17.77 8.10 -12.63
N THR A 65 18.35 8.33 -13.19
CA THR A 65 18.52 8.28 -14.47
C THR A 65 19.18 7.10 -14.82
N THR A 66 19.51 6.30 -14.01
CA THR A 66 20.27 5.28 -14.34
C THR A 66 19.57 4.18 -14.99
N VAL A 67 20.22 3.49 -15.80
CA VAL A 67 19.71 2.42 -16.41
C VAL A 67 19.40 1.35 -15.48
N GLY A 68 18.47 0.59 -15.65
CA GLY A 68 18.19 -0.48 -14.76
C GLY A 68 17.52 -0.11 -13.51
N ARG A 69 17.14 1.15 -13.40
CA ARG A 69 16.54 1.50 -12.20
C ARG A 69 15.29 0.76 -11.98
N LYS A 70 14.88 0.61 -10.76
CA LYS A 70 13.69 -0.05 -10.51
C LYS A 70 12.54 0.83 -10.64
N PRO A 71 11.42 0.33 -10.98
CA PRO A 71 10.23 1.13 -11.06
C PRO A 71 9.72 1.31 -9.69
N ASN A 72 9.18 2.32 -9.36
CA ASN A 72 8.52 2.60 -8.12
C ASN A 72 8.76 1.63 -6.98
N SER A 73 9.60 1.91 -6.09
CA SER A 73 9.84 1.09 -4.92
C SER A 73 9.04 1.65 -3.78
N LEU A 74 8.20 0.85 -3.20
CA LEU A 74 7.33 1.29 -2.13
C LEU A 74 7.91 0.90 -0.78
N LEU A 75 7.92 1.86 0.12
CA LEU A 75 8.48 1.61 1.45
C LEU A 75 7.57 2.20 2.50
N LEU A 76 7.59 1.65 3.68
CA LEU A 76 6.78 2.17 4.75
C LEU A 76 7.46 3.34 5.42
N ARG A 77 6.66 4.21 5.99
CA ARG A 77 7.20 5.26 6.80
C ARG A 77 7.23 4.72 8.19
N ALA A 78 8.36 4.30 8.64
CA ALA A 78 8.49 3.63 9.92
C ALA A 78 7.92 4.42 11.07
N GLU A 79 8.05 5.72 11.02
CA GLU A 79 7.57 6.52 12.13
C GLU A 79 6.04 6.53 12.21
N GLN A 80 5.36 6.06 11.18
CA GLN A 80 3.91 6.03 11.18
C GLN A 80 3.36 4.62 11.36
N TYR A 81 4.23 3.68 11.63
CA TYR A 81 3.77 2.30 11.66
C TYR A 81 2.63 2.08 12.65
N TYR A 82 2.77 2.53 13.87
CA TYR A 82 1.73 2.29 14.85
C TYR A 82 0.44 3.03 14.50
N VAL A 83 0.57 4.23 13.97
CA VAL A 83 -0.61 4.98 13.58
C VAL A 83 -1.33 4.26 12.44
N ALA A 84 -0.56 3.76 11.48
CA ALA A 84 -1.16 3.08 10.35
C ALA A 84 -1.88 1.81 10.79
N VAL A 85 -1.26 1.05 11.65
CA VAL A 85 -1.89 -0.18 12.10
C VAL A 85 -3.18 0.14 12.86
N LEU A 86 -3.16 1.14 13.71
CA LEU A 86 -4.36 1.50 14.43
C LEU A 86 -5.44 1.99 13.50
N CYS A 87 -5.09 2.81 12.54
CA CYS A 87 -6.08 3.30 11.61
C CYS A 87 -6.67 2.20 10.76
N LEU A 88 -5.86 1.30 10.32
CA LEU A 88 -6.36 0.25 9.44
C LEU A 88 -7.12 -0.83 10.20
N GLU A 89 -6.89 -0.90 11.51
CA GLU A 89 -7.61 -1.90 12.26
C GLU A 89 -8.87 -1.38 12.87
N GLU A 90 -9.04 -0.05 12.89
CA GLU A 90 -10.13 0.50 13.56
C GLU A 90 -11.43 0.21 12.94
N ASP A 91 -11.44 -0.17 11.72
CA ASP A 91 -12.68 -0.32 11.08
C ASP A 91 -13.42 -1.53 11.57
N ARG A 92 -12.85 -2.30 12.41
CA ARG A 92 -13.54 -3.41 12.82
C ARG A 92 -14.61 -3.05 13.79
N LEU A 93 -14.75 -1.88 14.14
CA LEU A 93 -15.84 -1.54 14.95
C LEU A 93 -17.13 -1.66 14.20
#